data_6393d634a8a03cb0b11022ea334bdcf6
#
_entry.id   6393d634a8a03cb0b11022ea334bdcf6
#
_cell.length_a   1.000
_cell.length_b   1.000
_cell.length_c   1.000
_cell.angle_alpha   90.00
_cell.angle_beta   90.00
_cell.angle_gamma   90.00
#
_symmetry.space_group_name_H-M   'P 1'
#
loop_
_entity.id
_entity.type
_entity.pdbx_description
1 polymer ?
#
loop_
_entity_poly.entity_id
_entity_poly.type
_entity_poly.pdbx_seq_one_letter_code
_entity_poly.pdbx_strand_id
1 'polypeptide(L)'
;TVFATQNPVEFEGTYPLPEAQRDRFLFKITIDFPEAADEERMLSAYAGGERLHDTIVKSLQPVISAAELGEARKTVASLVRVEPNIIRYIQEIVARTRHDDAVQIGAGPRASLALLEASRAMAALSERSFITPDDVKSLVEPVLAHRVTLSPDAEMEGLALSDLMARIYEQVEVPR
;
A
#
# COMPACT_ATOMS: atom_id res chain seq x y z
N THR A 1 14.45 -3.94 -3.20
CA THR A 1 13.28 -3.36 -2.49
C THR A 1 13.80 -2.40 -1.44
N VAL A 2 13.16 -1.24 -1.29
CA VAL A 2 13.46 -0.22 -0.29
C VAL A 2 12.29 -0.14 0.68
N PHE A 3 12.56 -0.23 1.96
CA PHE A 3 11.62 0.02 3.04
C PHE A 3 12.06 1.29 3.77
N ALA A 4 11.12 2.17 4.07
CA ALA A 4 11.32 3.35 4.89
C ALA A 4 10.26 3.38 5.98
N THR A 5 10.64 3.77 7.18
CA THR A 5 9.72 3.98 8.31
C THR A 5 9.60 5.47 8.60
N GLN A 6 8.43 5.88 8.99
CA GLN A 6 8.16 7.24 9.45
C GLN A 6 7.35 7.15 10.74
N ASN A 7 7.82 7.82 11.79
CA ASN A 7 7.06 7.93 13.03
C ASN A 7 6.22 9.22 12.97
N PRO A 8 4.89 9.14 12.98
CA PRO A 8 4.03 10.33 12.91
C PRO A 8 4.09 11.22 14.16
N VAL A 9 4.63 10.72 15.28
CA VAL A 9 4.70 11.45 16.55
C VAL A 9 5.98 12.30 16.65
N GLU A 10 7.02 11.98 15.91
CA GLU A 10 8.30 12.69 15.94
C GLU A 10 8.35 13.80 14.86
N PHE A 11 7.60 14.88 15.06
CA PHE A 11 7.66 16.05 14.17
C PHE A 11 8.81 17.02 14.49
N GLU A 12 9.43 16.95 15.67
CA GLU A 12 10.55 17.82 16.03
C GLU A 12 11.85 17.34 15.39
N GLY A 13 12.31 18.07 14.37
CA GLY A 13 13.62 17.87 13.73
C GLY A 13 13.63 16.99 12.47
N THR A 14 12.50 16.42 12.04
CA THR A 14 12.41 15.67 10.79
C THR A 14 11.52 16.37 9.77
N TYR A 15 12.02 16.56 8.54
CA TYR A 15 11.18 17.04 7.45
C TYR A 15 10.43 15.84 6.82
N PRO A 16 9.12 15.97 6.57
CA PRO A 16 8.38 14.94 5.84
C PRO A 16 8.99 14.76 4.44
N LEU A 17 8.98 13.52 3.95
CA LEU A 17 9.44 13.25 2.59
C LEU A 17 8.65 14.09 1.59
N PRO A 18 9.33 14.80 0.66
CA PRO A 18 8.65 15.53 -0.41
C PRO A 18 7.71 14.61 -1.20
N GLU A 19 6.60 15.14 -1.69
CA GLU A 19 5.59 14.36 -2.45
C GLU A 19 6.18 13.57 -3.60
N ALA A 20 7.10 14.18 -4.37
CA ALA A 20 7.78 13.52 -5.48
C ALA A 20 8.63 12.30 -5.04
N GLN A 21 9.07 12.25 -3.79
CA GLN A 21 9.78 11.11 -3.23
C GLN A 21 8.80 10.07 -2.71
N ARG A 22 7.71 10.48 -2.06
CA ARG A 22 6.65 9.58 -1.58
C ARG A 22 5.99 8.81 -2.73
N ASP A 23 5.72 9.48 -3.86
CA ASP A 23 5.12 8.86 -5.05
C ASP A 23 5.94 7.69 -5.62
N ARG A 24 7.24 7.58 -5.28
CA ARG A 24 8.12 6.48 -5.71
C ARG A 24 7.95 5.20 -4.91
N PHE A 25 7.36 5.25 -3.71
CA PHE A 25 7.07 4.06 -2.92
C PHE A 25 5.82 3.36 -3.46
N LEU A 26 5.83 2.04 -3.48
CA LEU A 26 4.70 1.25 -3.95
C LEU A 26 3.51 1.36 -3.01
N PHE A 27 3.76 1.17 -1.72
CA PHE A 27 2.76 1.16 -0.66
C PHE A 27 3.07 2.15 0.44
N LYS A 28 2.00 2.66 1.07
CA LYS A 28 2.00 3.17 2.43
C LYS A 28 1.25 2.17 3.31
N ILE A 29 1.94 1.63 4.29
CA ILE A 29 1.38 0.64 5.22
C ILE A 29 1.34 1.29 6.60
N THR A 30 0.18 1.33 7.21
CA THR A 30 0.01 1.75 8.61
C THR A 30 0.18 0.52 9.49
N ILE A 31 0.98 0.66 10.54
CA ILE A 31 1.18 -0.38 11.55
C ILE A 31 0.61 0.16 12.84
N ASP A 32 -0.41 -0.50 13.35
CA ASP A 32 -1.05 -0.18 14.61
C ASP A 32 -0.24 -0.72 15.81
N PHE A 33 -0.65 -0.33 17.02
CA PHE A 33 -0.09 -0.90 18.22
C PHE A 33 -0.35 -2.42 18.28
N PRO A 34 0.55 -3.18 18.92
CA PRO A 34 0.33 -4.61 19.11
C PRO A 34 -0.88 -4.84 20.02
N GLU A 35 -1.51 -6.00 19.84
CA GLU A 35 -2.53 -6.48 20.77
C GLU A 35 -1.93 -6.68 22.17
N ALA A 36 -2.73 -6.53 23.22
CA ALA A 36 -2.27 -6.60 24.61
C ALA A 36 -1.52 -7.92 24.93
N ALA A 37 -1.95 -9.04 24.34
CA ALA A 37 -1.29 -10.32 24.52
C ALA A 37 0.11 -10.37 23.85
N ASP A 38 0.30 -9.68 22.74
CA ASP A 38 1.58 -9.58 22.04
C ASP A 38 2.53 -8.66 22.79
N GLU A 39 2.02 -7.56 23.36
CA GLU A 39 2.76 -6.65 24.21
C GLU A 39 3.23 -7.35 25.49
N GLU A 40 2.37 -8.17 26.13
CA GLU A 40 2.72 -8.98 27.30
C GLU A 40 3.83 -10.00 26.97
N ARG A 41 3.75 -10.66 25.81
CA ARG A 41 4.80 -11.58 25.34
C ARG A 41 6.13 -10.85 25.12
N MET A 42 6.07 -9.68 24.52
CA MET A 42 7.26 -8.84 24.32
C MET A 42 7.91 -8.44 25.62
N LEU A 43 7.12 -7.97 26.60
CA LEU A 43 7.59 -7.59 27.94
C LEU A 43 8.18 -8.79 28.68
N SER A 44 7.54 -9.94 28.61
CA SER A 44 8.00 -11.18 29.28
C SER A 44 9.35 -11.65 28.71
N ALA A 45 9.52 -11.64 27.39
CA ALA A 45 10.77 -11.96 26.73
C ALA A 45 11.91 -11.00 27.13
N TYR A 46 11.60 -9.70 27.18
CA TYR A 46 12.57 -8.69 27.61
C TYR A 46 12.96 -8.84 29.09
N ALA A 47 12.00 -9.12 29.97
CA ALA A 47 12.23 -9.38 31.38
C ALA A 47 13.08 -10.64 31.61
N GLY A 48 12.96 -11.64 30.70
CA GLY A 48 13.81 -12.83 30.69
C GLY A 48 15.25 -12.60 30.18
N GLY A 49 15.60 -11.34 29.86
CA GLY A 49 16.93 -10.97 29.36
C GLY A 49 17.14 -11.18 27.86
N GLU A 50 16.09 -11.51 27.12
CA GLU A 50 16.16 -11.61 25.67
C GLU A 50 16.22 -10.23 25.02
N ARG A 51 17.32 -9.94 24.33
CA ARG A 51 17.38 -8.80 23.42
C ARG A 51 16.73 -9.20 22.10
N LEU A 52 15.42 -9.01 22.02
CA LEU A 52 14.59 -9.44 20.89
C LEU A 52 15.20 -9.10 19.52
N HIS A 53 15.74 -7.89 19.37
CA HIS A 53 16.37 -7.48 18.12
C HIS A 53 17.54 -8.39 17.73
N ASP A 54 18.47 -8.65 18.67
CA ASP A 54 19.66 -9.45 18.38
C ASP A 54 19.31 -10.92 18.17
N THR A 55 18.33 -11.43 18.93
CA THR A 55 17.88 -12.82 18.83
C THR A 55 17.15 -13.06 17.50
N ILE A 56 16.22 -12.17 17.12
CA ILE A 56 15.48 -12.29 15.87
C ILE A 56 16.42 -12.18 14.68
N VAL A 57 17.28 -11.15 14.60
CA VAL A 57 18.19 -10.94 13.48
C VAL A 57 19.13 -12.13 13.28
N LYS A 58 19.65 -12.73 14.38
CA LYS A 58 20.52 -13.91 14.30
C LYS A 58 19.79 -15.18 13.88
N SER A 59 18.50 -15.30 14.14
CA SER A 59 17.69 -16.48 13.78
C SER A 59 17.17 -16.45 12.35
N LEU A 60 17.16 -15.28 11.69
CA LEU A 60 16.65 -15.15 10.32
C LEU A 60 17.52 -15.91 9.33
N GLN A 61 16.86 -16.70 8.50
CA GLN A 61 17.45 -17.38 7.35
C GLN A 61 16.84 -16.83 6.06
N PRO A 62 17.64 -16.70 4.99
CA PRO A 62 17.09 -16.33 3.69
C PRO A 62 16.04 -17.36 3.23
N VAL A 63 14.85 -16.89 2.86
CA VAL A 63 13.76 -17.75 2.35
C VAL A 63 13.79 -17.81 0.82
N ILE A 64 14.25 -16.74 0.17
CA ILE A 64 14.31 -16.62 -1.29
C ILE A 64 15.54 -15.81 -1.69
N SER A 65 16.18 -16.21 -2.77
CA SER A 65 17.29 -15.45 -3.37
C SER A 65 16.77 -14.32 -4.27
N ALA A 66 17.63 -13.35 -4.56
CA ALA A 66 17.32 -12.27 -5.51
C ALA A 66 17.04 -12.79 -6.93
N ALA A 67 17.69 -13.89 -7.34
CA ALA A 67 17.45 -14.52 -8.63
C ALA A 67 16.04 -15.15 -8.69
N GLU A 68 15.67 -15.93 -7.67
CA GLU A 68 14.33 -16.54 -7.56
C GLU A 68 13.23 -15.48 -7.50
N LEU A 69 13.45 -14.38 -6.77
CA LEU A 69 12.51 -13.26 -6.76
C LEU A 69 12.36 -12.62 -8.15
N GLY A 70 13.47 -12.52 -8.90
CA GLY A 70 13.47 -12.03 -10.28
C GLY A 70 12.65 -12.92 -11.21
N GLU A 71 12.79 -14.24 -11.10
CA GLU A 71 12.03 -15.21 -11.89
C GLU A 71 10.55 -15.23 -11.47
N ALA A 72 10.23 -15.16 -10.17
CA ALA A 72 8.86 -15.04 -9.69
C ALA A 72 8.14 -13.82 -10.27
N ARG A 73 8.80 -12.66 -10.33
CA ARG A 73 8.23 -11.44 -10.95
C ARG A 73 7.93 -11.64 -12.43
N LYS A 74 8.83 -12.25 -13.20
CA LYS A 74 8.59 -12.55 -14.62
C LYS A 74 7.42 -13.52 -14.80
N THR A 75 7.37 -14.55 -13.95
CA THR A 75 6.31 -15.53 -13.96
C THR A 75 4.95 -14.89 -13.68
N VAL A 76 4.83 -14.07 -12.65
CA VAL A 76 3.60 -13.33 -12.33
C VAL A 76 3.18 -12.44 -13.50
N ALA A 77 4.14 -11.69 -14.09
CA ALA A 77 3.85 -10.81 -15.22
C ALA A 77 3.33 -11.56 -16.47
N SER A 78 3.78 -12.81 -16.68
CA SER A 78 3.40 -13.61 -17.85
C SER A 78 2.13 -14.46 -17.62
N LEU A 79 1.91 -14.96 -16.40
CA LEU A 79 0.80 -15.87 -16.09
C LEU A 79 -0.48 -15.14 -15.69
N VAL A 80 -0.37 -14.00 -15.02
CA VAL A 80 -1.56 -13.27 -14.57
C VAL A 80 -2.08 -12.36 -15.68
N ARG A 81 -3.20 -12.73 -16.26
CA ARG A 81 -3.89 -11.97 -17.32
C ARG A 81 -4.57 -10.75 -16.72
N VAL A 82 -4.57 -9.67 -17.52
CA VAL A 82 -5.25 -8.42 -17.20
C VAL A 82 -6.26 -8.15 -18.31
N GLU A 83 -7.53 -8.24 -17.99
CA GLU A 83 -8.60 -7.95 -18.93
C GLU A 83 -8.71 -6.43 -19.19
N PRO A 84 -9.10 -6.00 -20.40
CA PRO A 84 -9.21 -4.57 -20.74
C PRO A 84 -10.16 -3.78 -19.83
N ASN A 85 -11.20 -4.41 -19.31
CA ASN A 85 -12.14 -3.81 -18.38
C ASN A 85 -11.48 -3.51 -17.02
N ILE A 86 -10.57 -4.35 -16.54
CA ILE A 86 -9.78 -4.10 -15.33
C ILE A 86 -8.81 -2.92 -15.53
N ILE A 87 -8.18 -2.83 -16.70
CA ILE A 87 -7.31 -1.68 -17.03
C ILE A 87 -8.12 -0.37 -16.96
N ARG A 88 -9.32 -0.36 -17.54
CA ARG A 88 -10.22 0.79 -17.51
C ARG A 88 -10.64 1.11 -16.08
N TYR A 89 -11.02 0.11 -15.30
CA TYR A 89 -11.40 0.25 -13.90
C TYR A 89 -10.29 0.91 -13.06
N ILE A 90 -9.06 0.44 -13.17
CA ILE A 90 -7.88 1.06 -12.51
C ILE A 90 -7.71 2.52 -12.96
N GLN A 91 -7.81 2.78 -14.27
CA GLN A 91 -7.65 4.12 -14.82
C GLN A 91 -8.73 5.08 -14.31
N GLU A 92 -9.99 4.63 -14.23
CA GLU A 92 -11.11 5.41 -13.73
C GLU A 92 -10.97 5.73 -12.25
N ILE A 93 -10.58 4.77 -11.40
CA ILE A 93 -10.31 5.00 -9.98
C ILE A 93 -9.24 6.10 -9.81
N VAL A 94 -8.11 5.96 -10.50
CA VAL A 94 -7.02 6.94 -10.40
C VAL A 94 -7.41 8.30 -10.97
N ALA A 95 -8.16 8.33 -12.08
CA ALA A 95 -8.64 9.58 -12.68
C ALA A 95 -9.58 10.34 -11.73
N ARG A 96 -10.46 9.64 -11.03
CA ARG A 96 -11.38 10.26 -10.07
C ARG A 96 -10.66 11.01 -8.95
N THR A 97 -9.51 10.54 -8.49
CA THR A 97 -8.72 11.29 -7.49
C THR A 97 -8.31 12.69 -7.95
N ARG A 98 -8.34 12.97 -9.25
CA ARG A 98 -7.96 14.27 -9.84
C ARG A 98 -9.14 15.21 -10.05
N HIS A 99 -10.35 14.68 -9.92
CA HIS A 99 -11.60 15.42 -10.21
C HIS A 99 -12.54 15.48 -8.99
N ASP A 100 -12.10 14.98 -7.85
CA ASP A 100 -12.87 15.06 -6.60
C ASP A 100 -12.58 16.40 -5.90
N ASP A 101 -13.62 17.14 -5.53
CA ASP A 101 -13.51 18.47 -4.91
C ASP A 101 -12.79 18.46 -3.56
N ALA A 102 -12.78 17.29 -2.87
CA ALA A 102 -12.05 17.11 -1.62
C ALA A 102 -10.54 16.87 -1.83
N VAL A 103 -10.06 16.84 -3.08
CA VAL A 103 -8.67 16.55 -3.41
C VAL A 103 -7.97 17.79 -3.95
N GLN A 104 -6.88 18.18 -3.30
CA GLN A 104 -5.97 19.22 -3.79
C GLN A 104 -4.99 18.67 -4.82
N ILE A 105 -4.39 17.49 -4.53
CA ILE A 105 -3.44 16.82 -5.40
C ILE A 105 -3.89 15.38 -5.59
N GLY A 106 -4.28 15.04 -6.82
CA GLY A 106 -4.67 13.69 -7.20
C GLY A 106 -3.50 12.82 -7.67
N ALA A 107 -3.72 11.52 -7.70
CA ALA A 107 -2.70 10.54 -8.05
C ALA A 107 -2.30 10.60 -9.54
N GLY A 108 -1.00 10.47 -9.81
CA GLY A 108 -0.42 10.47 -11.15
C GLY A 108 -0.51 9.11 -11.86
N PRO A 109 -0.06 9.03 -13.14
CA PRO A 109 -0.05 7.76 -13.90
C PRO A 109 0.78 6.65 -13.26
N ARG A 110 1.79 6.99 -12.44
CA ARG A 110 2.58 6.02 -11.68
C ARG A 110 1.70 5.22 -10.70
N ALA A 111 0.69 5.85 -10.14
CA ALA A 111 -0.29 5.19 -9.27
C ALA A 111 -1.07 4.10 -10.02
N SER A 112 -1.47 4.35 -11.28
CA SER A 112 -2.16 3.33 -12.10
C SER A 112 -1.25 2.12 -12.35
N LEU A 113 0.03 2.35 -12.66
CA LEU A 113 1.01 1.27 -12.83
C LEU A 113 1.24 0.50 -11.54
N ALA A 114 1.39 1.22 -10.42
CA ALA A 114 1.57 0.62 -9.09
C ALA A 114 0.36 -0.25 -8.70
N LEU A 115 -0.86 0.24 -8.93
CA LEU A 115 -2.10 -0.49 -8.63
C LEU A 115 -2.23 -1.74 -9.51
N LEU A 116 -1.88 -1.65 -10.80
CA LEU A 116 -1.86 -2.80 -11.70
C LEU A 116 -0.86 -3.88 -11.26
N GLU A 117 0.38 -3.49 -10.96
CA GLU A 117 1.43 -4.42 -10.53
C GLU A 117 1.10 -5.08 -9.19
N ALA A 118 0.58 -4.31 -8.24
CA ALA A 118 0.15 -4.82 -6.95
C ALA A 118 -1.03 -5.79 -7.09
N SER A 119 -2.03 -5.48 -7.94
CA SER A 119 -3.18 -6.36 -8.21
C SER A 119 -2.76 -7.67 -8.88
N ARG A 120 -1.77 -7.65 -9.77
CA ARG A 120 -1.19 -8.86 -10.33
C ARG A 120 -0.55 -9.75 -9.25
N ALA A 121 0.23 -9.13 -8.36
CA ALA A 121 0.85 -9.86 -7.26
C ALA A 121 -0.20 -10.46 -6.32
N MET A 122 -1.26 -9.69 -6.01
CA MET A 122 -2.37 -10.16 -5.18
C MET A 122 -3.09 -11.36 -5.80
N ALA A 123 -3.39 -11.31 -7.10
CA ALA A 123 -4.00 -12.43 -7.81
C ALA A 123 -3.11 -13.68 -7.78
N ALA A 124 -1.79 -13.52 -8.00
CA ALA A 124 -0.83 -14.61 -7.94
C ALA A 124 -0.71 -15.22 -6.53
N LEU A 125 -0.67 -14.40 -5.48
CA LEU A 125 -0.67 -14.85 -4.09
C LEU A 125 -1.96 -15.59 -3.71
N SER A 126 -3.06 -15.26 -4.40
CA SER A 126 -4.35 -15.95 -4.27
C SER A 126 -4.50 -17.12 -5.25
N GLU A 127 -3.40 -17.62 -5.85
CA GLU A 127 -3.35 -18.74 -6.79
C GLU A 127 -4.24 -18.56 -8.03
N ARG A 128 -4.49 -17.30 -8.44
CA ARG A 128 -5.31 -16.97 -9.61
C ARG A 128 -4.45 -16.49 -10.78
N SER A 129 -4.87 -16.83 -11.99
CA SER A 129 -4.22 -16.41 -13.25
C SER A 129 -4.86 -15.18 -13.90
N PHE A 130 -5.69 -14.44 -13.16
CA PHE A 130 -6.35 -13.21 -13.61
C PHE A 130 -6.63 -12.29 -12.42
N ILE A 131 -6.69 -10.98 -12.69
CA ILE A 131 -7.02 -9.96 -11.70
C ILE A 131 -8.54 -9.82 -11.60
N THR A 132 -9.06 -9.71 -10.37
CA THR A 132 -10.45 -9.37 -10.09
C THR A 132 -10.60 -7.90 -9.68
N PRO A 133 -11.80 -7.29 -9.77
CA PRO A 133 -12.05 -5.97 -9.23
C PRO A 133 -11.76 -5.86 -7.71
N ASP A 134 -11.99 -6.94 -6.96
CA ASP A 134 -11.72 -6.97 -5.52
C ASP A 134 -10.23 -6.90 -5.20
N ASP A 135 -9.36 -7.46 -6.05
CA ASP A 135 -7.90 -7.30 -5.91
C ASP A 135 -7.51 -5.83 -6.03
N VAL A 136 -8.08 -5.15 -7.03
CA VAL A 136 -7.85 -3.71 -7.23
C VAL A 136 -8.36 -2.92 -6.03
N LYS A 137 -9.59 -3.18 -5.61
CA LYS A 137 -10.28 -2.48 -4.51
C LYS A 137 -9.49 -2.56 -3.20
N SER A 138 -9.02 -3.75 -2.84
CA SER A 138 -8.25 -3.97 -1.60
C SER A 138 -6.92 -3.21 -1.56
N LEU A 139 -6.41 -2.80 -2.71
CA LEU A 139 -5.11 -2.14 -2.87
C LEU A 139 -5.22 -0.62 -3.12
N VAL A 140 -6.44 -0.08 -3.28
CA VAL A 140 -6.65 1.36 -3.54
C VAL A 140 -6.02 2.20 -2.43
N GLU A 141 -6.35 1.94 -1.18
CA GLU A 141 -5.85 2.73 -0.06
C GLU A 141 -4.33 2.61 0.11
N PRO A 142 -3.72 1.42 0.27
CA PRO A 142 -2.29 1.32 0.47
C PRO A 142 -1.46 1.86 -0.70
N VAL A 143 -2.00 1.85 -1.93
CA VAL A 143 -1.30 2.38 -3.11
C VAL A 143 -1.53 3.88 -3.28
N LEU A 144 -2.72 4.42 -2.99
CA LEU A 144 -3.06 5.82 -3.29
C LEU A 144 -2.91 6.76 -2.10
N ALA A 145 -3.00 6.29 -0.85
CA ALA A 145 -3.03 7.13 0.34
C ALA A 145 -1.83 8.10 0.49
N HIS A 146 -0.67 7.75 -0.03
CA HIS A 146 0.52 8.61 0.02
C HIS A 146 0.71 9.46 -1.25
N ARG A 147 -0.20 9.35 -2.22
CA ARG A 147 -0.17 10.03 -3.52
C ARG A 147 -1.28 11.05 -3.70
N VAL A 148 -2.22 11.08 -2.76
CA VAL A 148 -3.36 11.99 -2.77
C VAL A 148 -3.25 12.91 -1.56
N THR A 149 -3.48 14.21 -1.79
CA THR A 149 -3.52 15.23 -0.73
C THR A 149 -4.92 15.81 -0.71
N LEU A 150 -5.53 15.85 0.47
CA LEU A 150 -6.85 16.47 0.67
C LEU A 150 -6.79 17.98 0.43
N SER A 151 -7.92 18.56 0.07
CA SER A 151 -8.07 20.01 0.08
C SER A 151 -8.10 20.53 1.52
N PRO A 152 -7.66 21.78 1.78
CA PRO A 152 -7.71 22.36 3.13
C PRO A 152 -9.11 22.33 3.74
N ASP A 153 -10.15 22.54 2.93
CA ASP A 153 -11.54 22.51 3.38
C ASP A 153 -11.94 21.10 3.85
N ALA A 154 -11.57 20.08 3.09
CA ALA A 154 -11.84 18.68 3.45
C ALA A 154 -11.08 18.25 4.73
N GLU A 155 -9.83 18.72 4.91
CA GLU A 155 -9.08 18.49 6.14
C GLU A 155 -9.72 19.19 7.34
N MET A 156 -10.21 20.42 7.17
CA MET A 156 -10.90 21.16 8.24
C MET A 156 -12.25 20.53 8.61
N GLU A 157 -12.93 19.91 7.67
CA GLU A 157 -14.15 19.12 7.90
C GLU A 157 -13.88 17.77 8.57
N GLY A 158 -12.61 17.39 8.70
CA GLY A 158 -12.21 16.13 9.34
C GLY A 158 -12.40 14.90 8.46
N LEU A 159 -12.46 15.07 7.13
CA LEU A 159 -12.56 13.94 6.21
C LEU A 159 -11.32 13.03 6.32
N ALA A 160 -11.53 11.75 6.64
CA ALA A 160 -10.43 10.80 6.62
C ALA A 160 -10.10 10.40 5.17
N LEU A 161 -8.79 10.22 4.91
CA LEU A 161 -8.34 9.80 3.58
C LEU A 161 -8.87 8.42 3.18
N SER A 162 -9.04 7.51 4.15
CA SER A 162 -9.69 6.20 3.96
C SER A 162 -11.13 6.33 3.45
N ASP A 163 -11.90 7.27 4.02
CA ASP A 163 -13.29 7.50 3.62
C ASP A 163 -13.37 8.10 2.22
N LEU A 164 -12.44 9.01 1.88
CA LEU A 164 -12.30 9.51 0.51
C LEU A 164 -12.00 8.36 -0.46
N MET A 165 -11.03 7.49 -0.15
CA MET A 165 -10.69 6.36 -1.01
C MET A 165 -11.88 5.41 -1.19
N ALA A 166 -12.61 5.10 -0.12
CA ALA A 166 -13.83 4.31 -0.17
C ALA A 166 -14.86 4.94 -1.12
N ARG A 167 -15.15 6.23 -0.95
CA ARG A 167 -16.06 6.98 -1.82
C ARG A 167 -15.65 6.96 -3.29
N ILE A 168 -14.36 7.12 -3.58
CA ILE A 168 -13.84 7.14 -4.94
C ILE A 168 -14.07 5.81 -5.65
N TYR A 169 -13.71 4.68 -5.04
CA TYR A 169 -13.89 3.39 -5.72
C TYR A 169 -15.35 2.94 -5.78
N GLU A 170 -16.21 3.33 -4.84
CA GLU A 170 -17.65 3.04 -4.87
C GLU A 170 -18.39 3.76 -6.00
N GLN A 171 -17.88 4.90 -6.45
CA GLN A 171 -18.43 5.67 -7.57
C GLN A 171 -18.01 5.14 -8.95
N VAL A 172 -17.07 4.21 -9.02
CA VAL A 172 -16.62 3.61 -10.28
C VAL A 172 -17.38 2.31 -10.51
N GLU A 173 -17.94 2.17 -11.71
CA GLU A 173 -18.68 0.96 -12.09
C GLU A 173 -17.75 -0.26 -12.05
N VAL A 174 -18.16 -1.26 -11.26
CA VAL A 174 -17.39 -2.51 -11.15
C VAL A 174 -17.56 -3.31 -12.44
N PRO A 175 -16.46 -3.67 -13.13
CA PRO A 175 -16.54 -4.45 -14.36
C PRO A 175 -17.10 -5.86 -14.11
N ARG A 176 -17.97 -6.29 -15.02
CA ARG A 176 -18.56 -7.63 -15.03
C ARG A 176 -17.74 -8.59 -15.87
#